data_e59e4418f0b64de645308aa5a0a95e36
#
_entry.id   e59e4418f0b64de645308aa5a0a95e36
#
_cell.length_a   1.000
_cell.length_b   1.000
_cell.length_c   1.000
_cell.angle_alpha   90.00
_cell.angle_beta   90.00
_cell.angle_gamma   90.00
#
_symmetry.space_group_name_H-M   'P 1'
#
loop_
_entity.id
_entity.type
_entity.pdbx_description
1 polymer ?
#
loop_
_entity_poly.entity_id
_entity_poly.type
_entity_poly.pdbx_seq_one_letter_code
_entity_poly.pdbx_strand_id
1 'polypeptide(L)'
;MRDSDVLDNNPHVSRSALEAIHGQVFGWALSRCNYEQAVAEDLVQQAYVELLTGKARFDGASSLKTFVFSVVHNLARSRYRRQAMRLRLAAKVAEPDITEPSEPGDHSALWRAVRDLPARQRDIVELVFCRDLTVEEASRVMGVSTGTGRVHYDRAKKALRGKLSHE
;
A
#
# COMPACT_ATOMS: atom_id res chain seq x y z
N MET A 1 -14.50 34.47 -5.84
CA MET A 1 -14.77 33.05 -5.78
C MET A 1 -13.55 32.41 -5.15
N ARG A 2 -13.68 31.92 -3.94
CA ARG A 2 -12.52 31.45 -3.16
C ARG A 2 -12.16 30.06 -3.60
N ASP A 3 -10.86 29.80 -3.82
CA ASP A 3 -10.28 28.48 -4.04
C ASP A 3 -10.40 27.60 -2.77
N SER A 4 -11.63 27.30 -2.39
CA SER A 4 -11.95 26.43 -1.24
C SER A 4 -11.65 24.95 -1.51
N ASP A 5 -11.13 24.63 -2.69
CA ASP A 5 -10.82 23.27 -3.11
C ASP A 5 -9.38 22.88 -2.78
N VAL A 6 -8.50 23.82 -2.56
CA VAL A 6 -7.08 23.58 -2.23
C VAL A 6 -6.90 23.46 -0.72
N LEU A 7 -6.06 22.55 -0.28
CA LEU A 7 -5.76 22.36 1.15
C LEU A 7 -4.80 23.45 1.64
N ASP A 8 -5.13 24.13 2.74
CA ASP A 8 -4.33 25.23 3.30
C ASP A 8 -2.86 24.84 3.57
N ASN A 9 -2.63 23.62 4.03
CA ASN A 9 -1.29 23.10 4.34
C ASN A 9 -0.62 22.33 3.19
N ASN A 10 -1.33 22.14 2.07
CA ASN A 10 -0.84 21.50 0.85
C ASN A 10 -1.38 22.22 -0.38
N PRO A 11 -0.78 23.36 -0.78
CA PRO A 11 -1.32 24.20 -1.85
C PRO A 11 -1.36 23.55 -3.24
N HIS A 12 -0.70 22.41 -3.39
CA HIS A 12 -0.71 21.61 -4.62
C HIS A 12 -1.70 20.43 -4.58
N VAL A 13 -2.53 20.36 -3.53
CA VAL A 13 -3.52 19.28 -3.35
C VAL A 13 -4.90 19.90 -3.23
N SER A 14 -5.81 19.52 -4.11
CA SER A 14 -7.21 19.89 -4.02
C SER A 14 -8.04 18.73 -3.47
N ARG A 15 -9.18 19.06 -2.87
CA ARG A 15 -10.16 18.07 -2.41
C ARG A 15 -10.66 17.22 -3.58
N SER A 16 -10.99 17.83 -4.70
CA SER A 16 -11.45 17.12 -5.90
C SER A 16 -10.41 16.14 -6.44
N ALA A 17 -9.12 16.50 -6.38
CA ALA A 17 -8.05 15.58 -6.78
C ALA A 17 -7.94 14.37 -5.85
N LEU A 18 -8.13 14.55 -4.53
CA LEU A 18 -8.18 13.42 -3.58
C LEU A 18 -9.41 12.54 -3.79
N GLU A 19 -10.57 13.13 -4.03
CA GLU A 19 -11.80 12.39 -4.32
C GLU A 19 -11.65 11.55 -5.58
N ALA A 20 -10.98 12.06 -6.61
CA ALA A 20 -10.75 11.35 -7.87
C ALA A 20 -9.90 10.07 -7.70
N ILE A 21 -9.01 10.02 -6.73
CA ILE A 21 -8.14 8.86 -6.46
C ILE A 21 -8.59 8.01 -5.27
N HIS A 22 -9.64 8.42 -4.56
CA HIS A 22 -10.05 7.80 -3.29
C HIS A 22 -10.28 6.29 -3.41
N GLY A 23 -10.97 5.83 -4.45
CA GLY A 23 -11.21 4.39 -4.66
C GLY A 23 -9.92 3.58 -4.81
N GLN A 24 -8.92 4.12 -5.50
CA GLN A 24 -7.62 3.47 -5.67
C GLN A 24 -6.81 3.49 -4.37
N VAL A 25 -6.85 4.60 -3.62
CA VAL A 25 -6.22 4.73 -2.31
C VAL A 25 -6.82 3.73 -1.31
N PHE A 26 -8.14 3.62 -1.29
CA PHE A 26 -8.83 2.67 -0.44
C PHE A 26 -8.49 1.21 -0.79
N GLY A 27 -8.48 0.86 -2.08
CA GLY A 27 -8.07 -0.47 -2.54
C GLY A 27 -6.63 -0.81 -2.15
N TRP A 28 -5.70 0.15 -2.23
CA TRP A 28 -4.33 -0.01 -1.75
C TRP A 28 -4.27 -0.20 -0.24
N ALA A 29 -5.03 0.58 0.53
CA ALA A 29 -5.11 0.43 1.98
C ALA A 29 -5.66 -0.95 2.39
N LEU A 30 -6.69 -1.45 1.71
CA LEU A 30 -7.24 -2.80 1.94
C LEU A 30 -6.18 -3.88 1.83
N SER A 31 -5.39 -3.87 0.77
CA SER A 31 -4.33 -4.86 0.57
C SER A 31 -3.20 -4.76 1.61
N ARG A 32 -3.07 -3.60 2.31
CA ARG A 32 -2.08 -3.39 3.37
C ARG A 32 -2.53 -3.85 4.76
N CYS A 33 -3.79 -4.18 4.94
CA CYS A 33 -4.38 -4.53 6.24
C CYS A 33 -5.22 -5.81 6.19
N ASN A 34 -4.80 -6.79 5.39
CA ASN A 34 -5.48 -8.08 5.27
C ASN A 34 -6.97 -7.97 4.89
N TYR A 35 -7.32 -6.97 4.09
CA TYR A 35 -8.70 -6.69 3.65
C TYR A 35 -9.69 -6.41 4.78
N GLU A 36 -9.20 -6.01 5.95
CA GLU A 36 -10.05 -5.51 7.04
C GLU A 36 -10.55 -4.11 6.71
N GLN A 37 -11.82 -4.00 6.34
CA GLN A 37 -12.41 -2.74 5.87
C GLN A 37 -12.27 -1.60 6.88
N ALA A 38 -12.59 -1.84 8.15
CA ALA A 38 -12.49 -0.82 9.19
C ALA A 38 -11.05 -0.30 9.37
N VAL A 39 -10.06 -1.19 9.26
CA VAL A 39 -8.64 -0.81 9.35
C VAL A 39 -8.22 -0.02 8.11
N ALA A 40 -8.69 -0.40 6.92
CA ALA A 40 -8.41 0.34 5.69
C ALA A 40 -8.99 1.76 5.74
N GLU A 41 -10.22 1.91 6.22
CA GLU A 41 -10.85 3.22 6.43
C GLU A 41 -10.04 4.10 7.38
N ASP A 42 -9.58 3.54 8.49
CA ASP A 42 -8.72 4.25 9.44
C ASP A 42 -7.39 4.70 8.81
N LEU A 43 -6.75 3.83 8.00
CA LEU A 43 -5.51 4.17 7.30
C LEU A 43 -5.71 5.32 6.32
N VAL A 44 -6.78 5.28 5.54
CA VAL A 44 -7.11 6.34 4.57
C VAL A 44 -7.43 7.64 5.27
N GLN A 45 -8.25 7.61 6.33
CA GLN A 45 -8.56 8.79 7.13
C GLN A 45 -7.30 9.39 7.72
N GLN A 46 -6.42 8.59 8.29
CA GLN A 46 -5.15 9.07 8.86
C GLN A 46 -4.25 9.68 7.78
N ALA A 47 -4.16 9.08 6.60
CA ALA A 47 -3.41 9.64 5.48
C ALA A 47 -3.94 11.04 5.10
N TYR A 48 -5.25 11.19 5.01
CA TYR A 48 -5.85 12.48 4.69
C TYR A 48 -5.66 13.52 5.82
N VAL A 49 -5.73 13.11 7.08
CA VAL A 49 -5.41 13.99 8.22
C VAL A 49 -3.96 14.48 8.13
N GLU A 50 -3.01 13.62 7.78
CA GLU A 50 -1.61 14.01 7.61
C GLU A 50 -1.42 15.01 6.46
N LEU A 51 -2.20 14.89 5.37
CA LEU A 51 -2.23 15.86 4.30
C LEU A 51 -2.85 17.20 4.74
N LEU A 52 -3.99 17.17 5.42
CA LEU A 52 -4.71 18.36 5.89
C LEU A 52 -3.90 19.15 6.91
N THR A 53 -3.19 18.48 7.80
CA THR A 53 -2.38 19.10 8.86
C THR A 53 -1.00 19.53 8.39
N GLY A 54 -0.61 19.17 7.15
CA GLY A 54 0.73 19.46 6.61
C GLY A 54 1.84 18.57 7.18
N LYS A 55 1.49 17.53 7.94
CA LYS A 55 2.46 16.53 8.40
C LYS A 55 3.04 15.75 7.22
N ALA A 56 2.17 15.38 6.26
CA ALA A 56 2.59 14.90 4.94
C ALA A 56 2.48 16.05 3.94
N ARG A 57 3.60 16.45 3.33
CA ARG A 57 3.66 17.54 2.36
C ARG A 57 3.97 17.02 0.98
N PHE A 58 3.08 17.36 0.05
CA PHE A 58 3.22 17.04 -1.35
C PHE A 58 3.97 18.17 -2.08
N ASP A 59 5.15 17.85 -2.60
CA ASP A 59 6.02 18.82 -3.30
C ASP A 59 5.90 18.76 -4.84
N GLY A 60 5.04 17.89 -5.37
CA GLY A 60 4.86 17.69 -6.79
C GLY A 60 5.95 16.87 -7.48
N ALA A 61 6.89 16.27 -6.75
CA ALA A 61 7.95 15.43 -7.32
C ALA A 61 7.45 14.10 -7.90
N SER A 62 6.23 13.70 -7.59
CA SER A 62 5.52 12.54 -8.15
C SER A 62 4.09 12.88 -8.47
N SER A 63 3.31 11.93 -9.00
CA SER A 63 1.85 12.10 -9.04
C SER A 63 1.27 12.13 -7.63
N LEU A 64 0.13 12.79 -7.46
CA LEU A 64 -0.59 12.79 -6.18
C LEU A 64 -0.93 11.37 -5.73
N LYS A 65 -1.35 10.52 -6.65
CA LYS A 65 -1.64 9.10 -6.38
C LYS A 65 -0.43 8.37 -5.79
N THR A 66 0.73 8.47 -6.42
CA THR A 66 1.98 7.87 -5.95
C THR A 66 2.35 8.37 -4.56
N PHE A 67 2.22 9.67 -4.32
CA PHE A 67 2.50 10.28 -3.03
C PHE A 67 1.55 9.77 -1.94
N VAL A 68 0.24 9.79 -2.17
CA VAL A 68 -0.74 9.30 -1.19
C VAL A 68 -0.57 7.81 -0.92
N PHE A 69 -0.26 7.02 -1.94
CA PHE A 69 0.08 5.60 -1.76
C PHE A 69 1.30 5.40 -0.87
N SER A 70 2.32 6.25 -0.98
CA SER A 70 3.49 6.18 -0.08
C SER A 70 3.14 6.53 1.36
N VAL A 71 2.26 7.50 1.57
CA VAL A 71 1.76 7.84 2.92
C VAL A 71 1.01 6.67 3.54
N VAL A 72 0.07 6.06 2.81
CA VAL A 72 -0.68 4.87 3.27
C VAL A 72 0.27 3.70 3.55
N HIS A 73 1.24 3.45 2.68
CA HIS A 73 2.24 2.39 2.88
C HIS A 73 3.04 2.58 4.17
N ASN A 74 3.51 3.80 4.42
CA ASN A 74 4.26 4.11 5.63
C ASN A 74 3.41 3.97 6.90
N LEU A 75 2.15 4.41 6.86
CA LEU A 75 1.21 4.25 7.97
C LEU A 75 0.92 2.77 8.25
N ALA A 76 0.67 1.99 7.22
CA ALA A 76 0.44 0.54 7.35
C ALA A 76 1.66 -0.17 7.95
N ARG A 77 2.87 0.15 7.49
CA ARG A 77 4.11 -0.40 8.06
C ARG A 77 4.30 -0.02 9.53
N SER A 78 4.00 1.21 9.89
CA SER A 78 4.08 1.69 11.27
C SER A 78 3.08 0.97 12.16
N ARG A 79 1.85 0.79 11.68
CA ARG A 79 0.81 0.01 12.36
C ARG A 79 1.23 -1.44 12.57
N TYR A 80 1.73 -2.08 11.53
CA TYR A 80 2.22 -3.46 11.60
C TYR A 80 3.36 -3.62 12.63
N ARG A 81 4.34 -2.72 12.61
CA ARG A 81 5.45 -2.74 13.59
C ARG A 81 4.97 -2.58 15.03
N ARG A 82 4.03 -1.68 15.27
CA ARG A 82 3.43 -1.49 16.60
C ARG A 82 2.67 -2.72 17.06
N GLN A 83 1.90 -3.34 16.17
CA GLN A 83 1.16 -4.56 16.46
C GLN A 83 2.12 -5.73 16.74
N ALA A 84 3.16 -5.92 15.93
CA ALA A 84 4.19 -6.94 16.15
C ALA A 84 4.91 -6.76 17.48
N MET A 85 5.20 -5.51 17.88
CA MET A 85 5.79 -5.22 19.20
C MET A 85 4.83 -5.57 20.33
N ARG A 86 3.55 -5.22 20.22
CA ARG A 86 2.52 -5.59 21.20
C ARG A 86 2.41 -7.11 21.36
N LEU A 87 2.41 -7.84 20.24
CA LEU A 87 2.35 -9.31 20.22
C LEU A 87 3.61 -9.93 20.84
N ARG A 88 4.79 -9.39 20.58
CA ARG A 88 6.04 -9.83 21.25
C ARG A 88 5.99 -9.62 22.76
N LEU A 89 5.43 -8.51 23.22
CA LEU A 89 5.24 -8.23 24.65
C LEU A 89 4.16 -9.14 25.26
N ALA A 90 3.11 -9.48 24.49
CA ALA A 90 2.04 -10.38 24.90
C ALA A 90 2.40 -11.86 24.72
N ALA A 91 3.28 -12.23 23.81
CA ALA A 91 3.71 -13.61 23.51
C ALA A 91 4.49 -14.29 24.64
N LYS A 92 4.79 -13.56 25.72
CA LYS A 92 5.15 -14.19 27.00
C LYS A 92 3.95 -14.91 27.65
N VAL A 93 2.74 -14.82 27.08
CA VAL A 93 1.48 -15.30 27.68
C VAL A 93 0.58 -16.12 26.74
N ALA A 94 0.71 -16.07 25.41
CA ALA A 94 -0.16 -16.82 24.48
C ALA A 94 0.49 -17.12 23.12
N GLU A 95 0.21 -18.28 22.56
CA GLU A 95 0.56 -18.61 21.19
C GLU A 95 -0.21 -17.75 20.18
N PRO A 96 0.41 -17.28 19.09
CA PRO A 96 -0.28 -16.48 18.09
C PRO A 96 -1.23 -17.36 17.27
N ASP A 97 -2.50 -17.04 17.32
CA ASP A 97 -3.49 -17.55 16.37
C ASP A 97 -3.24 -16.87 15.01
N ILE A 98 -2.56 -17.58 14.12
CA ILE A 98 -2.31 -17.12 12.76
C ILE A 98 -3.59 -17.38 11.97
N THR A 99 -4.53 -16.46 12.05
CA THR A 99 -5.67 -16.45 11.14
C THR A 99 -5.16 -15.98 9.77
N GLU A 100 -5.08 -16.88 8.80
CA GLU A 100 -4.81 -16.50 7.43
C GLU A 100 -5.90 -15.55 6.93
N PRO A 101 -5.51 -14.40 6.34
CA PRO A 101 -6.49 -13.43 5.84
C PRO A 101 -7.24 -14.04 4.67
N SER A 102 -8.55 -14.10 4.81
CA SER A 102 -9.45 -14.53 3.75
C SER A 102 -9.70 -13.35 2.81
N GLU A 103 -9.08 -13.36 1.64
CA GLU A 103 -9.51 -12.46 0.57
C GLU A 103 -10.90 -12.84 0.08
N PRO A 104 -11.84 -11.88 -0.06
CA PRO A 104 -13.06 -12.17 -0.78
C PRO A 104 -12.76 -12.26 -2.28
N GLY A 105 -12.76 -13.47 -2.82
CA GLY A 105 -13.29 -13.65 -4.16
C GLY A 105 -12.43 -14.07 -5.32
N ASP A 106 -11.13 -14.16 -5.32
CA ASP A 106 -10.45 -14.78 -6.45
C ASP A 106 -9.48 -15.88 -6.01
N HIS A 107 -9.95 -17.13 -6.17
CA HIS A 107 -9.15 -18.33 -5.90
C HIS A 107 -8.35 -18.79 -7.12
N SER A 108 -8.09 -17.91 -8.09
CA SER A 108 -7.30 -18.26 -9.26
C SER A 108 -5.87 -18.68 -8.86
N ALA A 109 -5.28 -19.57 -9.65
CA ALA A 109 -3.90 -20.02 -9.48
C ALA A 109 -2.92 -18.82 -9.44
N LEU A 110 -3.21 -17.79 -10.23
CA LEU A 110 -2.42 -16.56 -10.27
C LEU A 110 -2.41 -15.84 -8.91
N TRP A 111 -3.58 -15.62 -8.31
CA TRP A 111 -3.64 -14.92 -7.02
C TRP A 111 -3.03 -15.71 -5.87
N ARG A 112 -3.18 -17.05 -5.88
CA ARG A 112 -2.44 -17.90 -4.95
C ARG A 112 -0.93 -17.74 -5.11
N ALA A 113 -0.44 -17.75 -6.36
CA ALA A 113 0.98 -17.57 -6.64
C ALA A 113 1.49 -16.18 -6.19
N VAL A 114 0.69 -15.12 -6.37
CA VAL A 114 1.03 -13.77 -5.90
C VAL A 114 1.10 -13.71 -4.36
N ARG A 115 0.15 -14.33 -3.66
CA ARG A 115 0.15 -14.37 -2.19
C ARG A 115 1.39 -15.06 -1.61
N ASP A 116 1.90 -16.07 -2.30
CA ASP A 116 3.09 -16.80 -1.88
C ASP A 116 4.41 -16.05 -2.13
N LEU A 117 4.38 -14.93 -2.82
CA LEU A 117 5.57 -14.11 -3.02
C LEU A 117 6.06 -13.49 -1.71
N PRO A 118 7.38 -13.29 -1.54
CA PRO A 118 7.89 -12.44 -0.48
C PRO A 118 7.24 -11.05 -0.49
N ALA A 119 7.02 -10.46 0.67
CA ALA A 119 6.23 -9.23 0.83
C ALA A 119 6.62 -8.11 -0.15
N ARG A 120 7.91 -7.82 -0.32
CA ARG A 120 8.36 -6.76 -1.23
C ARG A 120 8.12 -7.08 -2.71
N GLN A 121 8.20 -8.35 -3.09
CA GLN A 121 7.87 -8.80 -4.45
C GLN A 121 6.36 -8.70 -4.71
N ARG A 122 5.56 -9.05 -3.74
CA ARG A 122 4.10 -8.91 -3.79
C ARG A 122 3.69 -7.44 -3.92
N ASP A 123 4.27 -6.57 -3.10
CA ASP A 123 3.98 -5.14 -3.11
C ASP A 123 4.24 -4.51 -4.48
N ILE A 124 5.39 -4.78 -5.09
CA ILE A 124 5.71 -4.18 -6.38
C ILE A 124 4.85 -4.72 -7.52
N VAL A 125 4.50 -6.00 -7.48
CA VAL A 125 3.58 -6.61 -8.46
C VAL A 125 2.20 -5.96 -8.35
N GLU A 126 1.67 -5.80 -7.15
CA GLU A 126 0.38 -5.15 -6.95
C GLU A 126 0.39 -3.70 -7.43
N LEU A 127 1.41 -2.93 -7.08
CA LEU A 127 1.52 -1.53 -7.49
C LEU A 127 1.58 -1.38 -9.02
N VAL A 128 2.33 -2.24 -9.68
CA VAL A 128 2.50 -2.16 -11.14
C VAL A 128 1.26 -2.70 -11.87
N PHE A 129 0.76 -3.89 -11.52
CA PHE A 129 -0.32 -4.54 -12.27
C PHE A 129 -1.72 -4.14 -11.83
N CYS A 130 -1.94 -3.89 -10.53
CA CYS A 130 -3.27 -3.59 -10.03
C CYS A 130 -3.51 -2.10 -9.83
N ARG A 131 -2.45 -1.30 -9.68
CA ARG A 131 -2.54 0.14 -9.41
C ARG A 131 -1.99 1.01 -10.54
N ASP A 132 -1.61 0.42 -11.66
CA ASP A 132 -1.13 1.12 -12.86
C ASP A 132 0.05 2.06 -12.62
N LEU A 133 0.94 1.70 -11.71
CA LEU A 133 2.19 2.43 -11.47
C LEU A 133 3.33 1.88 -12.33
N THR A 134 4.24 2.74 -12.71
CA THR A 134 5.54 2.32 -13.25
C THR A 134 6.38 1.68 -12.15
N VAL A 135 7.40 0.91 -12.50
CA VAL A 135 8.34 0.33 -11.52
C VAL A 135 9.04 1.44 -10.72
N GLU A 136 9.31 2.59 -11.33
CA GLU A 136 9.89 3.74 -10.65
C GLU A 136 8.95 4.32 -9.59
N GLU A 137 7.68 4.55 -9.96
CA GLU A 137 6.65 5.04 -9.03
C GLU A 137 6.40 4.05 -7.90
N ALA A 138 6.29 2.75 -8.23
CA ALA A 138 6.14 1.69 -7.23
C ALA A 138 7.33 1.64 -6.26
N SER A 139 8.56 1.84 -6.76
CA SER A 139 9.76 1.93 -5.93
C SER A 139 9.68 3.11 -4.95
N ARG A 140 9.20 4.26 -5.41
CA ARG A 140 8.95 5.43 -4.54
C ARG A 140 7.94 5.13 -3.45
N VAL A 141 6.81 4.50 -3.78
CA VAL A 141 5.81 4.07 -2.79
C VAL A 141 6.44 3.16 -1.73
N MET A 142 7.26 2.22 -2.14
CA MET A 142 7.93 1.26 -1.24
C MET A 142 9.10 1.85 -0.46
N GLY A 143 9.53 3.08 -0.79
CA GLY A 143 10.69 3.72 -0.17
C GLY A 143 12.02 3.02 -0.48
N VAL A 144 12.16 2.48 -1.68
CA VAL A 144 13.38 1.84 -2.18
C VAL A 144 13.88 2.54 -3.44
N SER A 145 15.16 2.34 -3.80
CA SER A 145 15.69 2.84 -5.07
C SER A 145 15.00 2.16 -6.26
N THR A 146 14.98 2.83 -7.40
CA THR A 146 14.46 2.24 -8.65
C THR A 146 15.17 0.95 -9.03
N GLY A 147 16.50 0.89 -8.80
CA GLY A 147 17.28 -0.33 -9.03
C GLY A 147 16.82 -1.50 -8.15
N THR A 148 16.60 -1.23 -6.87
CA THR A 148 16.07 -2.24 -5.93
C THR A 148 14.65 -2.67 -6.33
N GLY A 149 13.81 -1.72 -6.71
CA GLY A 149 12.46 -2.03 -7.21
C GLY A 149 12.49 -2.93 -8.44
N ARG A 150 13.33 -2.64 -9.42
CA ARG A 150 13.52 -3.49 -10.61
C ARG A 150 13.92 -4.92 -10.24
N VAL A 151 14.86 -5.09 -9.31
CA VAL A 151 15.26 -6.41 -8.83
C VAL A 151 14.09 -7.17 -8.21
N HIS A 152 13.29 -6.53 -7.35
CA HIS A 152 12.09 -7.15 -6.78
C HIS A 152 11.07 -7.52 -7.85
N TYR A 153 10.85 -6.64 -8.81
CA TYR A 153 9.92 -6.86 -9.91
C TYR A 153 10.34 -8.03 -10.81
N ASP A 154 11.62 -8.10 -11.19
CA ASP A 154 12.15 -9.18 -12.03
C ASP A 154 12.12 -10.53 -11.32
N ARG A 155 12.47 -10.56 -10.04
CA ARG A 155 12.35 -11.77 -9.21
C ARG A 155 10.91 -12.24 -9.07
N ALA A 156 9.98 -11.32 -8.87
CA ALA A 156 8.55 -11.64 -8.80
C ALA A 156 8.03 -12.24 -10.10
N LYS A 157 8.36 -11.62 -11.24
CA LYS A 157 7.97 -12.16 -12.56
C LYS A 157 8.53 -13.58 -12.78
N LYS A 158 9.79 -13.79 -12.43
CA LYS A 158 10.43 -15.11 -12.56
C LYS A 158 9.75 -16.15 -11.68
N ALA A 159 9.45 -15.81 -10.43
CA ALA A 159 8.76 -16.71 -9.50
C ALA A 159 7.33 -17.05 -9.97
N LEU A 160 6.58 -16.06 -10.47
CA LEU A 160 5.23 -16.29 -11.01
C LEU A 160 5.25 -17.17 -12.26
N ARG A 161 6.18 -16.93 -13.18
CA ARG A 161 6.34 -17.80 -14.37
C ARG A 161 6.63 -19.25 -13.96
N GLY A 162 7.54 -19.48 -13.00
CA GLY A 162 7.86 -20.80 -12.50
C GLY A 162 6.65 -21.53 -11.92
N LYS A 163 5.86 -20.84 -11.11
CA LYS A 163 4.66 -21.42 -10.47
C LYS A 163 3.54 -21.73 -11.47
N LEU A 164 3.29 -20.85 -12.43
CA LEU A 164 2.22 -21.00 -13.43
C LEU A 164 2.57 -21.98 -14.57
N SER A 165 3.86 -22.26 -14.78
CA SER A 165 4.30 -23.25 -15.79
C SER A 165 4.23 -24.70 -15.30
N HIS A 166 3.97 -24.92 -14.02
CA HIS A 166 3.89 -26.26 -13.40
C HIS A 166 2.44 -26.70 -13.09
N GLU A 167 1.46 -25.90 -13.49
CA GLU A 167 0.02 -26.28 -13.53
C GLU A 167 -0.40 -26.54 -14.99
#